data_241cce7baea45dc9aed4e4a8194ee783
#
_entry.id   241cce7baea45dc9aed4e4a8194ee783
#
_cell.length_a   1.000
_cell.length_b   1.000
_cell.length_c   1.000
_cell.angle_alpha   90.00
_cell.angle_beta   90.00
_cell.angle_gamma   90.00
#
_symmetry.space_group_name_H-M   'P 1'
#
loop_
_entity.id
_entity.type
_entity.pdbx_description
1 polymer ?
#
loop_
_entity_poly.entity_id
_entity_poly.type
_entity_poly.pdbx_seq_one_letter_code
_entity_poly.pdbx_strand_id
1 'polypeptide(L)'
;MRKIIFTLMILFGVGMSFEPTIVSAATDDFNIKIDGKFADWDDKPKNDVYYKDHGPMKEAALLADDKYIYYYVSMSKSHKDTYPFQTIDYQLKVGNRQHTIYIKNAWDIKPNKNTKVLLQDTSNGDRNLVNSPAIVHRFVGPGYDYAIMECRIPYEDLDATSMAGQKISMKTPQLGMQIITAVGGSTGPFVLAGVGVIIAAFGIFKYRKRKIVK
;
A
#
# COMPACT_ATOMS: atom_id res chain seq x y z
N MET A 1 -29.75 21.51 46.75
CA MET A 1 -28.55 20.83 46.18
C MET A 1 -28.77 19.32 45.87
N ARG A 2 -29.66 18.60 46.54
CA ARG A 2 -29.90 17.14 46.26
C ARG A 2 -30.64 16.80 44.93
N LYS A 3 -31.40 17.75 44.38
CA LYS A 3 -32.20 17.52 43.14
C LYS A 3 -31.42 17.64 41.83
N ILE A 4 -30.28 18.33 41.85
CA ILE A 4 -29.45 18.55 40.67
C ILE A 4 -28.57 17.31 40.35
N ILE A 5 -28.21 16.54 41.38
CA ILE A 5 -27.37 15.33 41.23
C ILE A 5 -28.16 14.17 40.57
N PHE A 6 -29.48 14.11 40.78
CA PHE A 6 -30.31 13.06 40.20
C PHE A 6 -30.56 13.27 38.67
N THR A 7 -30.64 14.52 38.23
CA THR A 7 -30.85 14.84 36.80
C THR A 7 -29.58 14.58 35.98
N LEU A 8 -28.38 14.70 36.57
CA LEU A 8 -27.13 14.42 35.90
C LEU A 8 -26.85 12.92 35.71
N MET A 9 -27.38 12.06 36.62
CA MET A 9 -27.24 10.60 36.52
C MET A 9 -28.15 9.98 35.46
N ILE A 10 -29.28 10.60 35.16
CA ILE A 10 -30.20 10.10 34.11
C ILE A 10 -29.68 10.44 32.68
N LEU A 11 -28.91 11.53 32.55
CA LEU A 11 -28.29 11.88 31.24
C LEU A 11 -27.10 10.98 30.87
N PHE A 12 -26.48 10.31 31.84
CA PHE A 12 -25.37 9.37 31.57
C PHE A 12 -25.83 7.93 31.27
N GLY A 13 -27.10 7.61 31.53
CA GLY A 13 -27.65 6.26 31.36
C GLY A 13 -28.30 6.00 29.98
N VAL A 14 -28.45 6.98 29.12
CA VAL A 14 -28.98 6.85 27.74
C VAL A 14 -27.85 6.98 26.73
N GLY A 15 -26.69 6.52 27.08
CA GLY A 15 -25.51 6.59 26.25
C GLY A 15 -25.11 5.23 25.74
N MET A 16 -25.31 5.05 24.46
CA MET A 16 -24.39 4.31 23.58
C MET A 16 -24.42 2.78 23.66
N SER A 17 -25.49 2.20 23.19
CA SER A 17 -25.35 1.02 22.36
C SER A 17 -25.12 1.46 20.92
N PHE A 18 -23.98 2.10 20.64
CA PHE A 18 -23.41 2.09 19.31
C PHE A 18 -22.75 0.73 19.14
N GLU A 19 -23.52 -0.25 18.70
CA GLU A 19 -22.90 -1.37 18.02
C GLU A 19 -22.20 -0.77 16.78
N PRO A 20 -20.87 -0.91 16.64
CA PRO A 20 -20.24 -0.55 15.40
C PRO A 20 -20.82 -1.51 14.36
N THR A 21 -21.75 -1.03 13.57
CA THR A 21 -22.06 -1.68 12.30
C THR A 21 -20.77 -1.64 11.52
N ILE A 22 -20.06 -2.78 11.51
CA ILE A 22 -18.98 -3.03 10.57
C ILE A 22 -19.67 -3.09 9.21
N VAL A 23 -19.79 -1.94 8.57
CA VAL A 23 -20.09 -1.88 7.14
C VAL A 23 -18.83 -2.36 6.47
N SER A 24 -18.74 -3.66 6.26
CA SER A 24 -17.78 -4.26 5.35
C SER A 24 -18.18 -3.85 3.95
N ALA A 25 -17.83 -2.66 3.55
CA ALA A 25 -17.79 -2.29 2.15
C ALA A 25 -16.49 -2.91 1.60
N ALA A 26 -16.59 -4.13 1.11
CA ALA A 26 -15.55 -4.76 0.31
C ALA A 26 -15.54 -4.07 -1.07
N THR A 27 -15.04 -2.87 -1.13
CA THR A 27 -14.78 -2.15 -2.38
C THR A 27 -13.28 -2.21 -2.65
N ASP A 28 -12.93 -2.43 -3.91
CA ASP A 28 -11.62 -2.11 -4.47
C ASP A 28 -11.47 -0.58 -4.32
N ASP A 29 -10.96 -0.15 -3.16
CA ASP A 29 -10.96 1.25 -2.74
C ASP A 29 -10.10 2.12 -3.65
N PHE A 30 -9.21 1.50 -4.44
CA PHE A 30 -8.26 2.23 -5.29
C PHE A 30 -8.65 2.28 -6.77
N ASN A 31 -9.63 1.47 -7.20
CA ASN A 31 -10.05 1.35 -8.60
C ASN A 31 -8.87 1.04 -9.56
N ILE A 32 -7.92 0.22 -9.08
CA ILE A 32 -6.75 -0.23 -9.83
C ILE A 32 -7.07 -1.52 -10.57
N LYS A 33 -6.86 -1.54 -11.89
CA LYS A 33 -6.98 -2.72 -12.74
C LYS A 33 -5.60 -3.19 -13.15
N ILE A 34 -5.33 -4.46 -13.00
CA ILE A 34 -4.06 -5.06 -13.44
C ILE A 34 -4.22 -5.47 -14.91
N ASP A 35 -4.06 -4.50 -15.80
CA ASP A 35 -4.30 -4.66 -17.24
C ASP A 35 -3.14 -4.16 -18.13
N GLY A 36 -2.09 -3.61 -17.50
CA GLY A 36 -0.90 -3.06 -18.18
C GLY A 36 -1.14 -1.65 -18.74
N LYS A 37 -2.18 -0.97 -18.26
CA LYS A 37 -2.42 0.46 -18.49
C LYS A 37 -2.27 1.18 -17.17
N PHE A 38 -1.21 1.87 -17.00
CA PHE A 38 -0.79 2.40 -15.69
C PHE A 38 -1.42 3.75 -15.33
N ALA A 39 -2.41 4.23 -16.08
CA ALA A 39 -3.05 5.53 -15.85
C ALA A 39 -3.85 5.58 -14.53
N ASP A 40 -4.34 4.44 -14.03
CA ASP A 40 -5.01 4.33 -12.73
C ASP A 40 -4.05 4.44 -11.53
N TRP A 41 -2.74 4.49 -11.82
CA TRP A 41 -1.70 4.80 -10.84
C TRP A 41 -1.29 6.29 -10.85
N ASP A 42 -1.80 7.12 -11.76
CA ASP A 42 -1.32 8.50 -11.91
C ASP A 42 -1.67 9.38 -10.71
N ASP A 43 -2.81 9.15 -10.08
CA ASP A 43 -3.28 9.85 -8.88
C ASP A 43 -2.86 9.18 -7.57
N LYS A 44 -2.12 8.05 -7.62
CA LYS A 44 -1.70 7.32 -6.43
C LYS A 44 -0.35 7.81 -5.90
N PRO A 45 -0.15 7.76 -4.56
CA PRO A 45 1.12 8.15 -3.98
C PRO A 45 2.25 7.22 -4.43
N LYS A 46 3.24 7.77 -5.10
CA LYS A 46 4.46 7.09 -5.51
C LYS A 46 5.64 7.59 -4.70
N ASN A 47 6.59 6.71 -4.45
CA ASN A 47 7.82 7.02 -3.76
C ASN A 47 8.97 6.97 -4.78
N ASP A 48 9.72 8.03 -4.90
CA ASP A 48 11.00 8.01 -5.61
C ASP A 48 11.97 7.06 -4.92
N VAL A 49 12.69 6.28 -5.70
CA VAL A 49 13.76 5.41 -5.17
C VAL A 49 15.03 6.24 -5.00
N TYR A 50 15.77 6.05 -3.91
CA TYR A 50 16.93 6.88 -3.54
C TYR A 50 17.98 7.03 -4.65
N TYR A 51 18.19 5.99 -5.42
CA TYR A 51 19.18 5.98 -6.51
C TYR A 51 18.53 6.04 -7.88
N LYS A 52 17.38 6.74 -7.98
CA LYS A 52 16.59 6.82 -9.24
C LYS A 52 17.37 7.27 -10.47
N ASP A 53 18.41 8.07 -10.27
CA ASP A 53 19.24 8.60 -11.35
C ASP A 53 20.45 7.69 -11.68
N HIS A 54 20.80 6.78 -10.78
CA HIS A 54 21.98 5.89 -10.87
C HIS A 54 21.64 4.41 -10.71
N GLY A 55 20.39 4.09 -10.32
CA GLY A 55 19.91 2.73 -10.11
C GLY A 55 18.87 2.32 -11.15
N PRO A 56 18.54 1.01 -11.20
CA PRO A 56 17.59 0.48 -12.17
C PRO A 56 16.14 0.86 -11.86
N MET A 57 15.78 1.13 -10.61
CA MET A 57 14.41 1.51 -10.21
C MET A 57 14.29 3.03 -10.08
N LYS A 58 13.24 3.58 -10.66
CA LYS A 58 12.91 5.02 -10.59
C LYS A 58 11.94 5.32 -9.44
N GLU A 59 10.80 4.64 -9.42
CA GLU A 59 9.72 4.88 -8.46
C GLU A 59 8.94 3.61 -8.17
N ALA A 60 8.29 3.57 -7.00
CA ALA A 60 7.41 2.49 -6.61
C ALA A 60 6.24 3.01 -5.77
N ALA A 61 5.11 2.29 -5.82
CA ALA A 61 3.95 2.53 -4.97
C ALA A 61 3.50 1.24 -4.31
N LEU A 62 3.09 1.33 -3.07
CA LEU A 62 2.51 0.24 -2.29
C LEU A 62 1.21 0.74 -1.67
N LEU A 63 0.12 0.08 -1.97
CA LEU A 63 -1.21 0.38 -1.43
C LEU A 63 -1.81 -0.91 -0.87
N ALA A 64 -2.75 -0.79 0.03
CA ALA A 64 -3.45 -1.93 0.59
C ALA A 64 -4.86 -1.56 1.04
N ASP A 65 -5.82 -2.40 0.70
CA ASP A 65 -7.19 -2.34 1.18
C ASP A 65 -7.52 -3.53 2.12
N ASP A 66 -8.79 -3.85 2.29
CA ASP A 66 -9.24 -4.95 3.14
C ASP A 66 -8.94 -6.34 2.57
N LYS A 67 -8.69 -6.46 1.27
CA LYS A 67 -8.53 -7.75 0.58
C LYS A 67 -7.20 -7.91 -0.10
N TYR A 68 -6.63 -6.80 -0.58
CA TYR A 68 -5.52 -6.83 -1.52
C TYR A 68 -4.39 -5.91 -1.12
N ILE A 69 -3.21 -6.30 -1.53
CA ILE A 69 -2.01 -5.45 -1.59
C ILE A 69 -1.76 -5.15 -3.06
N TYR A 70 -1.59 -3.88 -3.40
CA TYR A 70 -1.27 -3.42 -4.75
C TYR A 70 0.17 -2.91 -4.76
N TYR A 71 0.92 -3.31 -5.74
CA TYR A 71 2.29 -2.87 -5.90
C TYR A 71 2.56 -2.46 -7.34
N TYR A 72 3.17 -1.30 -7.48
CA TYR A 72 3.62 -0.72 -8.73
C TYR A 72 5.12 -0.46 -8.63
N VAL A 73 5.85 -0.74 -9.71
CA VAL A 73 7.26 -0.40 -9.83
C VAL A 73 7.60 0.02 -11.25
N SER A 74 8.31 1.14 -11.38
CA SER A 74 8.82 1.65 -12.65
C SER A 74 10.35 1.63 -12.63
N MET A 75 10.93 1.01 -13.66
CA MET A 75 12.37 1.02 -13.87
C MET A 75 12.84 2.35 -14.45
N SER A 76 14.10 2.70 -14.23
CA SER A 76 14.70 3.94 -14.72
C SER A 76 14.95 3.88 -16.22
N LYS A 77 14.54 4.94 -16.92
CA LYS A 77 14.82 5.11 -18.36
C LYS A 77 16.29 5.32 -18.68
N SER A 78 17.05 5.85 -17.74
CA SER A 78 18.47 6.19 -17.91
C SER A 78 19.42 5.03 -17.62
N HIS A 79 18.92 3.99 -16.96
CA HIS A 79 19.74 2.84 -16.61
C HIS A 79 19.74 1.82 -17.75
N LYS A 80 20.88 1.65 -18.39
CA LYS A 80 21.07 0.72 -19.51
C LYS A 80 21.59 -0.62 -19.01
N ASP A 81 20.85 -1.27 -18.13
CA ASP A 81 21.21 -2.61 -17.72
C ASP A 81 20.84 -3.66 -18.77
N THR A 82 21.53 -4.79 -18.68
CA THR A 82 21.25 -5.97 -19.51
C THR A 82 19.81 -6.48 -19.35
N TYR A 83 19.17 -6.13 -18.23
CA TYR A 83 17.81 -6.54 -17.88
C TYR A 83 16.92 -5.31 -17.68
N PRO A 84 15.88 -5.13 -18.49
CA PRO A 84 14.96 -3.98 -18.36
C PRO A 84 14.09 -4.05 -17.10
N PHE A 85 14.08 -5.19 -16.40
CA PHE A 85 13.24 -5.42 -15.24
C PHE A 85 13.93 -6.31 -14.19
N GLN A 86 13.85 -5.91 -12.93
CA GLN A 86 14.33 -6.69 -11.79
C GLN A 86 13.30 -7.73 -11.36
N THR A 87 13.72 -9.00 -11.23
CA THR A 87 12.82 -10.13 -10.96
C THR A 87 12.89 -10.68 -9.54
N ILE A 88 13.90 -10.31 -8.75
CA ILE A 88 14.19 -10.91 -7.44
C ILE A 88 14.21 -9.89 -6.31
N ASP A 89 14.18 -10.39 -5.06
CA ASP A 89 14.36 -9.64 -3.81
C ASP A 89 13.29 -8.61 -3.48
N TYR A 90 12.07 -8.83 -3.92
CA TYR A 90 10.92 -8.07 -3.42
C TYR A 90 10.51 -8.61 -2.05
N GLN A 91 10.99 -7.98 -0.97
CA GLN A 91 10.72 -8.39 0.40
C GLN A 91 9.46 -7.70 0.90
N LEU A 92 8.33 -8.41 0.85
CA LEU A 92 7.04 -7.97 1.33
C LEU A 92 6.85 -8.41 2.78
N LYS A 93 6.59 -7.46 3.68
CA LYS A 93 6.25 -7.76 5.07
C LYS A 93 4.79 -7.40 5.33
N VAL A 94 4.01 -8.36 5.83
CA VAL A 94 2.60 -8.22 6.19
C VAL A 94 2.47 -8.54 7.68
N GLY A 95 2.24 -7.52 8.50
CA GLY A 95 2.30 -7.66 9.96
C GLY A 95 3.67 -8.18 10.41
N ASN A 96 3.69 -9.37 11.02
CA ASN A 96 4.93 -10.01 11.51
C ASN A 96 5.54 -11.01 10.52
N ARG A 97 4.85 -11.31 9.41
CA ARG A 97 5.33 -12.27 8.41
C ARG A 97 6.10 -11.55 7.30
N GLN A 98 7.21 -12.16 6.89
CA GLN A 98 7.99 -11.68 5.76
C GLN A 98 7.90 -12.69 4.62
N HIS A 99 7.68 -12.17 3.41
CA HIS A 99 7.61 -12.92 2.17
C HIS A 99 8.67 -12.38 1.23
N THR A 100 9.31 -13.28 0.48
CA THR A 100 10.26 -12.90 -0.57
C THR A 100 9.63 -13.25 -1.91
N ILE A 101 9.24 -12.24 -2.65
CA ILE A 101 8.52 -12.40 -3.90
C ILE A 101 9.51 -12.40 -5.06
N TYR A 102 9.45 -13.46 -5.84
CA TYR A 102 10.14 -13.62 -7.11
C TYR A 102 9.14 -13.50 -8.26
N ILE A 103 9.56 -12.84 -9.34
CA ILE A 103 8.71 -12.62 -10.52
C ILE A 103 9.17 -13.56 -11.62
N LYS A 104 8.38 -14.61 -11.83
CA LYS A 104 8.64 -15.64 -12.83
C LYS A 104 8.17 -15.19 -14.21
N ASN A 105 8.72 -15.85 -15.24
CA ASN A 105 8.36 -15.60 -16.65
C ASN A 105 8.63 -14.16 -17.13
N ALA A 106 9.50 -13.43 -16.42
CA ALA A 106 9.88 -12.07 -16.78
C ALA A 106 11.17 -12.01 -17.63
N TRP A 107 11.70 -13.16 -18.04
CA TRP A 107 12.93 -13.24 -18.87
C TRP A 107 12.69 -12.89 -20.33
N ASP A 108 11.46 -13.13 -20.84
CA ASP A 108 11.09 -12.95 -22.24
C ASP A 108 10.00 -11.86 -22.38
N ILE A 109 10.22 -10.72 -21.76
CA ILE A 109 9.33 -9.57 -21.87
C ILE A 109 9.52 -8.94 -23.26
N LYS A 110 8.50 -9.07 -24.11
CA LYS A 110 8.56 -8.54 -25.46
C LYS A 110 8.49 -7.00 -25.47
N PRO A 111 9.30 -6.33 -26.31
CA PRO A 111 9.24 -4.89 -26.47
C PRO A 111 7.82 -4.39 -26.78
N ASN A 112 7.40 -3.32 -26.11
CA ASN A 112 6.13 -2.61 -26.32
C ASN A 112 4.90 -3.51 -26.23
N LYS A 113 4.95 -4.52 -25.34
CA LYS A 113 3.84 -5.44 -25.10
C LYS A 113 3.67 -5.72 -23.60
N ASN A 114 2.41 -5.96 -23.21
CA ASN A 114 2.08 -6.48 -21.90
C ASN A 114 2.45 -7.95 -21.82
N THR A 115 3.16 -8.33 -20.75
CA THR A 115 3.52 -9.71 -20.43
C THR A 115 2.93 -10.06 -19.08
N LYS A 116 2.05 -11.05 -19.03
CA LYS A 116 1.60 -11.62 -17.76
C LYS A 116 2.76 -12.39 -17.11
N VAL A 117 3.03 -12.08 -15.87
CA VAL A 117 4.07 -12.73 -15.07
C VAL A 117 3.43 -13.45 -13.88
N LEU A 118 4.16 -14.38 -13.29
CA LEU A 118 3.71 -15.13 -12.12
C LEU A 118 4.52 -14.70 -10.91
N LEU A 119 3.84 -14.33 -9.83
CA LEU A 119 4.48 -14.08 -8.55
C LEU A 119 4.69 -15.40 -7.80
N GLN A 120 5.85 -15.56 -7.17
CA GLN A 120 6.20 -16.72 -6.37
C GLN A 120 6.76 -16.26 -5.03
N ASP A 121 6.22 -16.79 -3.94
CA ASP A 121 6.78 -16.61 -2.60
C ASP A 121 7.86 -17.66 -2.35
N THR A 122 9.11 -17.24 -2.34
CA THR A 122 10.27 -18.12 -2.13
C THR A 122 10.63 -18.29 -0.65
N SER A 123 10.03 -17.51 0.24
CA SER A 123 10.25 -17.65 1.69
C SER A 123 9.48 -18.83 2.30
N ASN A 124 8.51 -19.39 1.57
CA ASN A 124 7.62 -20.46 2.03
C ASN A 124 7.50 -21.58 0.99
N GLY A 125 8.62 -22.23 0.68
CA GLY A 125 8.64 -23.41 -0.18
C GLY A 125 8.32 -23.16 -1.65
N ASP A 126 8.74 -22.02 -2.20
CA ASP A 126 8.57 -21.68 -3.62
C ASP A 126 7.12 -21.72 -4.11
N ARG A 127 6.20 -21.21 -3.29
CA ARG A 127 4.77 -21.22 -3.58
C ARG A 127 4.40 -20.20 -4.65
N ASN A 128 3.71 -20.64 -5.70
CA ASN A 128 3.12 -19.74 -6.69
C ASN A 128 1.88 -19.03 -6.12
N LEU A 129 1.81 -17.71 -6.28
CA LEU A 129 0.69 -16.87 -5.87
C LEU A 129 -0.33 -16.82 -7.02
N VAL A 130 -1.17 -17.84 -7.12
CA VAL A 130 -2.00 -18.08 -8.31
C VAL A 130 -3.17 -17.09 -8.48
N ASN A 131 -3.62 -16.47 -7.38
CA ASN A 131 -4.69 -15.46 -7.39
C ASN A 131 -4.13 -14.04 -7.47
N SER A 132 -2.82 -13.89 -7.68
CA SER A 132 -2.11 -12.62 -7.70
C SER A 132 -1.78 -12.19 -9.13
N PRO A 133 -2.70 -11.50 -9.84
CA PRO A 133 -2.42 -11.02 -11.18
C PRO A 133 -1.26 -10.03 -11.17
N ALA A 134 -0.34 -10.19 -12.12
CA ALA A 134 0.79 -9.31 -12.33
C ALA A 134 1.07 -9.14 -13.83
N ILE A 135 1.35 -7.91 -14.24
CA ILE A 135 1.65 -7.55 -15.63
C ILE A 135 2.89 -6.68 -15.65
N VAL A 136 3.80 -7.00 -16.56
CA VAL A 136 4.96 -6.18 -16.90
C VAL A 136 4.80 -5.67 -18.32
N HIS A 137 5.00 -4.37 -18.53
CA HIS A 137 5.12 -3.76 -19.85
C HIS A 137 6.52 -3.22 -20.03
N ARG A 138 7.19 -3.62 -21.12
CA ARG A 138 8.50 -3.13 -21.51
C ARG A 138 8.37 -2.07 -22.57
N PHE A 139 8.87 -0.88 -22.26
CA PHE A 139 8.89 0.26 -23.17
C PHE A 139 10.24 0.33 -23.86
N VAL A 140 10.26 0.23 -25.18
CA VAL A 140 11.49 0.31 -25.98
C VAL A 140 11.32 1.39 -27.05
N GLY A 141 12.27 2.29 -27.09
CA GLY A 141 12.32 3.38 -28.07
C GLY A 141 13.74 3.96 -28.23
N PRO A 142 13.89 5.01 -29.05
CA PRO A 142 15.18 5.66 -29.22
C PRO A 142 15.72 6.19 -27.89
N GLY A 143 16.79 5.56 -27.40
CA GLY A 143 17.51 6.00 -26.19
C GLY A 143 16.91 5.54 -24.86
N TYR A 144 15.88 4.70 -24.85
CA TYR A 144 15.35 4.09 -23.62
C TYR A 144 14.92 2.64 -23.81
N ASP A 145 15.11 1.86 -22.76
CA ASP A 145 14.60 0.50 -22.58
C ASP A 145 14.36 0.28 -21.10
N TYR A 146 13.11 0.26 -20.69
CA TYR A 146 12.73 0.09 -19.28
C TYR A 146 11.38 -0.62 -19.20
N ALA A 147 11.04 -1.12 -18.01
CA ALA A 147 9.77 -1.77 -17.78
C ALA A 147 9.03 -1.18 -16.57
N ILE A 148 7.71 -1.31 -16.61
CA ILE A 148 6.82 -1.03 -15.50
C ILE A 148 6.07 -2.32 -15.18
N MET A 149 5.94 -2.61 -13.89
CA MET A 149 5.09 -3.69 -13.39
C MET A 149 3.98 -3.13 -12.50
N GLU A 150 2.84 -3.74 -12.61
CA GLU A 150 1.77 -3.64 -11.62
C GLU A 150 1.31 -5.03 -11.20
N CYS A 151 0.95 -5.18 -9.94
CA CYS A 151 0.36 -6.41 -9.44
C CYS A 151 -0.63 -6.15 -8.30
N ARG A 152 -1.47 -7.17 -8.07
CA ARG A 152 -2.40 -7.21 -6.95
C ARG A 152 -2.28 -8.57 -6.27
N ILE A 153 -2.03 -8.59 -4.96
CA ILE A 153 -1.82 -9.79 -4.15
C ILE A 153 -2.93 -9.88 -3.11
N PRO A 154 -3.83 -10.87 -3.17
CA PRO A 154 -4.79 -11.10 -2.10
C PRO A 154 -4.08 -11.59 -0.83
N TYR A 155 -4.56 -11.17 0.34
CA TYR A 155 -3.96 -11.59 1.61
C TYR A 155 -3.98 -13.11 1.80
N GLU A 156 -4.98 -13.79 1.26
CA GLU A 156 -5.09 -15.25 1.30
C GLU A 156 -3.94 -15.98 0.60
N ASP A 157 -3.39 -15.41 -0.49
CA ASP A 157 -2.21 -15.95 -1.16
C ASP A 157 -0.94 -15.86 -0.29
N LEU A 158 -0.96 -15.04 0.76
CA LEU A 158 0.13 -14.86 1.72
C LEU A 158 -0.15 -15.52 3.07
N ASP A 159 -1.19 -16.36 3.18
CA ASP A 159 -1.69 -16.92 4.44
C ASP A 159 -1.89 -15.83 5.52
N ALA A 160 -2.32 -14.66 5.09
CA ALA A 160 -2.56 -13.51 5.93
C ALA A 160 -4.04 -13.14 5.92
N THR A 161 -4.50 -12.57 7.02
CA THR A 161 -5.82 -11.94 7.11
C THR A 161 -5.65 -10.43 7.09
N SER A 162 -6.51 -9.74 6.36
CA SER A 162 -6.57 -8.29 6.45
C SER A 162 -7.06 -7.89 7.83
N MET A 163 -6.35 -6.98 8.47
CA MET A 163 -6.82 -6.29 9.67
C MET A 163 -6.65 -4.79 9.46
N ALA A 164 -7.67 -4.01 9.79
CA ALA A 164 -7.59 -2.56 9.75
C ALA A 164 -6.39 -2.07 10.59
N GLY A 165 -5.58 -1.19 10.01
CA GLY A 165 -4.38 -0.66 10.65
C GLY A 165 -3.14 -1.56 10.56
N GLN A 166 -3.20 -2.70 9.88
CA GLN A 166 -2.03 -3.56 9.68
C GLN A 166 -0.99 -2.87 8.79
N LYS A 167 0.22 -2.76 9.30
CA LYS A 167 1.35 -2.19 8.55
C LYS A 167 1.87 -3.21 7.54
N ILE A 168 2.00 -2.76 6.31
CA ILE A 168 2.57 -3.50 5.19
C ILE A 168 3.79 -2.74 4.71
N SER A 169 4.85 -3.43 4.37
CA SER A 169 6.05 -2.80 3.83
C SER A 169 6.67 -3.63 2.72
N MET A 170 7.24 -2.95 1.74
CA MET A 170 8.01 -3.54 0.65
C MET A 170 9.43 -2.98 0.67
N LYS A 171 10.41 -3.86 0.57
CA LYS A 171 11.83 -3.55 0.47
C LYS A 171 12.43 -4.32 -0.70
N THR A 172 13.28 -3.67 -1.46
CA THR A 172 14.00 -4.25 -2.59
C THR A 172 15.50 -3.99 -2.44
N PRO A 173 16.23 -4.80 -1.66
CA PRO A 173 17.63 -4.51 -1.27
C PRO A 173 18.58 -4.30 -2.43
N GLN A 174 18.39 -5.02 -3.54
CA GLN A 174 19.25 -4.87 -4.73
C GLN A 174 18.98 -3.57 -5.51
N LEU A 175 17.82 -2.95 -5.30
CA LEU A 175 17.42 -1.72 -5.98
C LEU A 175 17.46 -0.49 -5.06
N GLY A 176 18.12 -0.62 -3.94
CA GLY A 176 18.21 0.37 -2.87
C GLY A 176 17.71 -0.18 -1.54
N MET A 177 18.11 0.44 -0.44
CA MET A 177 17.73 -0.01 0.91
C MET A 177 16.41 0.60 1.41
N GLN A 178 15.71 1.30 0.56
CA GLN A 178 14.49 2.02 0.89
C GLN A 178 13.34 1.06 1.20
N ILE A 179 12.56 1.40 2.21
CA ILE A 179 11.34 0.69 2.59
C ILE A 179 10.15 1.59 2.29
N ILE A 180 9.23 1.13 1.47
CA ILE A 180 7.94 1.78 1.26
C ILE A 180 6.88 1.09 2.12
N THR A 181 5.89 1.85 2.59
CA THR A 181 4.89 1.34 3.55
C THR A 181 3.49 1.72 3.15
N ALA A 182 2.55 0.81 3.42
CA ALA A 182 1.12 1.04 3.37
C ALA A 182 0.47 0.57 4.69
N VAL A 183 -0.75 0.95 4.90
CA VAL A 183 -1.57 0.45 6.01
C VAL A 183 -2.77 -0.25 5.39
N GLY A 184 -2.94 -1.53 5.70
CA GLY A 184 -4.08 -2.33 5.27
C GLY A 184 -5.35 -1.95 6.02
N GLY A 185 -6.48 -2.28 5.42
CA GLY A 185 -7.79 -1.91 5.92
C GLY A 185 -8.34 -0.66 5.23
N SER A 186 -9.66 -0.51 5.28
CA SER A 186 -10.34 0.62 4.66
C SER A 186 -9.71 1.93 5.09
N THR A 187 -9.04 2.60 4.17
CA THR A 187 -8.59 3.98 4.31
C THR A 187 -9.76 4.97 4.21
N GLY A 188 -10.97 4.47 4.42
CA GLY A 188 -12.18 5.27 4.48
C GLY A 188 -12.06 6.44 5.45
N PRO A 189 -13.09 7.26 5.60
CA PRO A 189 -13.09 8.55 6.30
C PRO A 189 -12.55 8.52 7.74
N PHE A 190 -12.31 7.34 8.31
CA PHE A 190 -11.82 7.17 9.68
C PHE A 190 -10.38 7.66 9.89
N VAL A 191 -9.49 7.56 8.90
CA VAL A 191 -8.12 8.11 9.02
C VAL A 191 -8.17 9.63 9.03
N LEU A 192 -8.99 10.22 8.15
CA LEU A 192 -9.23 11.68 8.13
C LEU A 192 -9.92 12.15 9.40
N ALA A 193 -10.88 11.38 9.93
CA ALA A 193 -11.53 11.68 11.20
C ALA A 193 -10.55 11.63 12.38
N GLY A 194 -9.67 10.63 12.44
CA GLY A 194 -8.63 10.51 13.47
C GLY A 194 -7.67 11.69 13.47
N VAL A 195 -7.19 12.10 12.30
CA VAL A 195 -6.33 13.30 12.15
C VAL A 195 -7.10 14.56 12.54
N GLY A 196 -8.35 14.70 12.13
CA GLY A 196 -9.22 15.83 12.49
C GLY A 196 -9.42 15.95 14.00
N VAL A 197 -9.65 14.86 14.71
CA VAL A 197 -9.80 14.83 16.18
C VAL A 197 -8.49 15.24 16.87
N ILE A 198 -7.34 14.79 16.40
CA ILE A 198 -6.04 15.17 16.95
C ILE A 198 -5.80 16.66 16.76
N ILE A 199 -6.06 17.21 15.58
CA ILE A 199 -5.91 18.65 15.30
C ILE A 199 -6.86 19.48 16.17
N ALA A 200 -8.12 19.04 16.32
CA ALA A 200 -9.11 19.71 17.17
C ALA A 200 -8.69 19.69 18.65
N ALA A 201 -8.20 18.57 19.16
CA ALA A 201 -7.72 18.44 20.53
C ALA A 201 -6.52 19.35 20.81
N PHE A 202 -5.55 19.42 19.87
CA PHE A 202 -4.42 20.36 19.95
C PHE A 202 -4.88 21.83 19.91
N GLY A 203 -5.85 22.15 19.05
CA GLY A 203 -6.44 23.48 18.95
C GLY A 203 -7.09 23.93 20.28
N ILE A 204 -7.91 23.07 20.87
CA ILE A 204 -8.58 23.34 22.17
C ILE A 204 -7.56 23.48 23.29
N PHE A 205 -6.52 22.64 23.33
CA PHE A 205 -5.48 22.68 24.34
C PHE A 205 -4.66 23.98 24.28
N LYS A 206 -4.30 24.41 23.06
CA LYS A 206 -3.58 25.66 22.81
C LYS A 206 -4.44 26.89 23.14
N TYR A 207 -5.74 26.84 22.87
CA TYR A 207 -6.66 27.92 23.18
C TYR A 207 -6.91 28.07 24.69
N ARG A 208 -7.04 26.97 25.43
CA ARG A 208 -7.16 27.00 26.91
C ARG A 208 -5.94 27.59 27.59
N LYS A 209 -4.71 27.27 27.13
CA LYS A 209 -3.48 27.85 27.71
C LYS A 209 -3.41 29.36 27.56
N ARG A 210 -3.98 29.94 26.49
CA ARG A 210 -3.98 31.41 26.28
C ARG A 210 -4.95 32.16 27.19
N LYS A 211 -5.98 31.50 27.75
CA LYS A 211 -6.94 32.13 28.68
C LYS A 211 -6.48 32.16 30.14
N ILE A 212 -5.46 31.37 30.50
CA ILE A 212 -4.96 31.27 31.88
C ILE A 212 -3.84 32.32 32.16
N VAL A 213 -3.36 33.02 31.13
CA VAL A 213 -2.24 33.98 31.22
C VAL A 213 -2.74 35.44 31.11
N LYS A 214 -4.00 35.72 31.48
CA LYS A 214 -4.50 37.08 31.65
C LYS A 214 -4.98 37.33 33.08
#